data_e29f6c2913e396dc2840e59ae39b6f22
#
_entry.id   e29f6c2913e396dc2840e59ae39b6f22
#
_cell.length_a   1.000
_cell.length_b   1.000
_cell.length_c   1.000
_cell.angle_alpha   90.00
_cell.angle_beta   90.00
_cell.angle_gamma   90.00
#
_symmetry.space_group_name_H-M   'P 1'
#
loop_
_entity.id
_entity.type
_entity.pdbx_description
1 polymer ?
#
loop_
_entity_poly.entity_id
_entity_poly.type
_entity_poly.pdbx_seq_one_letter_code
_entity_poly.pdbx_strand_id
1 'polypeptide(L)'
;TDPCPGMSYQSSYFGEIRPYEVGGHKGHDYAAAVGTPTYAAAAGTVVIAGFSYSAGNWVVINHGNGLVTKYMHHSALAVRAGQYVEKGQQIGYVGSTGQSTGPHLHFQVELNNVPVNPDLYM
;
A
#
# COMPACT_ATOMS: atom_id res chain seq x y z
N THR A 1 -5.66 -10.62 -1.43
CA THR A 1 -6.55 -10.07 -2.46
C THR A 1 -5.99 -8.77 -3.03
N ASP A 2 -6.48 -8.36 -4.18
CA ASP A 2 -6.03 -7.14 -4.85
C ASP A 2 -6.36 -5.90 -4.00
N PRO A 3 -5.36 -5.08 -3.61
CA PRO A 3 -5.61 -3.89 -2.79
C PRO A 3 -6.23 -2.73 -3.58
N CYS A 4 -6.20 -2.75 -4.90
CA CYS A 4 -6.73 -1.66 -5.74
C CYS A 4 -7.35 -2.21 -7.03
N PRO A 5 -8.50 -2.93 -6.93
CA PRO A 5 -9.12 -3.52 -8.13
C PRO A 5 -9.63 -2.46 -9.12
N GLY A 6 -9.86 -1.22 -8.66
CA GLY A 6 -10.26 -0.11 -9.52
C GLY A 6 -9.12 0.61 -10.22
N MET A 7 -7.90 0.08 -10.18
CA MET A 7 -6.76 0.72 -10.88
C MET A 7 -6.98 0.78 -12.39
N SER A 8 -6.40 1.80 -13.02
CA SER A 8 -6.37 1.91 -14.47
C SER A 8 -5.34 0.95 -15.07
N TYR A 9 -4.15 0.90 -14.47
CA TYR A 9 -3.07 0.00 -14.84
C TYR A 9 -2.01 -0.03 -13.74
N GLN A 10 -1.18 -1.07 -13.74
CA GLN A 10 -0.04 -1.13 -12.84
C GLN A 10 1.13 -0.37 -13.46
N SER A 11 1.49 0.76 -12.87
CA SER A 11 2.50 1.67 -13.43
C SER A 11 3.93 1.27 -13.07
N SER A 12 4.12 0.47 -12.03
CA SER A 12 5.44 0.03 -11.58
C SER A 12 5.34 -1.29 -10.83
N TYR A 13 6.41 -2.09 -10.89
CA TYR A 13 6.47 -3.45 -10.37
C TYR A 13 7.58 -3.60 -9.34
N PHE A 14 7.41 -4.52 -8.42
CA PHE A 14 8.45 -4.87 -7.45
C PHE A 14 9.73 -5.27 -8.17
N GLY A 15 10.86 -4.75 -7.68
CA GLY A 15 12.18 -5.05 -8.24
C GLY A 15 12.56 -4.24 -9.47
N GLU A 16 11.67 -3.40 -9.99
CA GLU A 16 11.97 -2.54 -11.13
C GLU A 16 13.15 -1.63 -10.82
N ILE A 17 14.13 -1.57 -11.72
CA ILE A 17 15.33 -0.78 -11.53
C ILE A 17 15.02 0.69 -11.78
N ARG A 18 15.36 1.54 -10.80
CA ARG A 18 15.17 2.98 -10.88
C ARG A 18 16.47 3.67 -10.47
N PRO A 19 16.87 4.78 -11.15
CA PRO A 19 18.13 5.46 -10.83
C PRO A 19 18.15 6.08 -9.44
N TYR A 20 16.98 6.34 -8.82
CA TYR A 20 16.87 6.95 -7.50
C TYR A 20 16.57 5.95 -6.38
N GLU A 21 16.49 4.66 -6.67
CA GLU A 21 16.26 3.61 -5.69
C GLU A 21 17.39 2.58 -5.69
N VAL A 22 17.95 2.31 -4.52
CA VAL A 22 18.94 1.28 -4.33
C VAL A 22 18.23 -0.06 -4.11
N GLY A 23 18.62 -1.09 -4.88
CA GLY A 23 18.06 -2.43 -4.72
C GLY A 23 16.73 -2.67 -5.42
N GLY A 24 16.28 -1.73 -6.26
CA GLY A 24 15.05 -1.85 -7.03
C GLY A 24 13.82 -1.35 -6.27
N HIS A 25 12.67 -1.32 -6.94
CA HIS A 25 11.40 -0.85 -6.39
C HIS A 25 10.88 -1.82 -5.33
N LYS A 26 10.47 -1.28 -4.18
CA LYS A 26 10.14 -2.09 -2.99
C LYS A 26 8.70 -2.59 -2.96
N GLY A 27 7.89 -2.23 -3.93
CA GLY A 27 6.49 -2.62 -4.01
C GLY A 27 5.94 -2.48 -5.41
N HIS A 28 4.62 -2.53 -5.52
CA HIS A 28 3.89 -2.27 -6.76
C HIS A 28 3.22 -0.91 -6.70
N ASP A 29 3.18 -0.19 -7.82
CA ASP A 29 2.41 1.03 -7.96
C ASP A 29 1.23 0.78 -8.90
N TYR A 30 0.03 1.11 -8.42
CA TYR A 30 -1.21 0.98 -9.19
C TYR A 30 -1.74 2.38 -9.50
N ALA A 31 -1.65 2.80 -10.77
CA ALA A 31 -2.18 4.08 -11.21
C ALA A 31 -3.71 4.04 -11.18
N ALA A 32 -4.31 5.01 -10.49
CA ALA A 32 -5.75 5.09 -10.35
C ALA A 32 -6.15 6.55 -10.08
N ALA A 33 -7.39 6.89 -10.40
CA ALA A 33 -7.90 8.22 -10.10
C ALA A 33 -7.98 8.47 -8.60
N VAL A 34 -7.79 9.72 -8.18
CA VAL A 34 -8.01 10.13 -6.80
C VAL A 34 -9.43 9.73 -6.36
N GLY A 35 -9.54 9.11 -5.20
CA GLY A 35 -10.83 8.65 -4.68
C GLY A 35 -11.16 7.20 -4.99
N THR A 36 -10.35 6.50 -5.80
CA THR A 36 -10.53 5.07 -6.03
C THR A 36 -10.35 4.31 -4.71
N PRO A 37 -11.30 3.43 -4.31
CA PRO A 37 -11.19 2.71 -3.05
C PRO A 37 -10.01 1.74 -3.04
N THR A 38 -9.40 1.61 -1.84
CA THR A 38 -8.35 0.63 -1.58
C THR A 38 -8.81 -0.34 -0.50
N TYR A 39 -8.28 -1.57 -0.54
CA TYR A 39 -8.77 -2.66 0.29
C TYR A 39 -7.61 -3.42 0.95
N ALA A 40 -7.86 -3.96 2.13
CA ALA A 40 -6.89 -4.79 2.83
C ALA A 40 -6.62 -6.07 2.04
N ALA A 41 -5.36 -6.35 1.74
CA ALA A 41 -4.96 -7.54 0.97
C ALA A 41 -5.22 -8.84 1.74
N ALA A 42 -5.20 -8.78 3.07
CA ALA A 42 -5.49 -9.89 3.98
C ALA A 42 -5.95 -9.35 5.33
N ALA A 43 -6.51 -10.21 6.16
CA ALA A 43 -6.94 -9.82 7.51
C ALA A 43 -5.75 -9.49 8.40
N GLY A 44 -5.94 -8.58 9.33
CA GLY A 44 -4.91 -8.20 10.29
C GLY A 44 -5.29 -6.99 11.13
N THR A 45 -4.31 -6.50 11.89
CA THR A 45 -4.48 -5.32 12.74
C THR A 45 -3.78 -4.14 12.12
N VAL A 46 -4.49 -3.02 12.00
CA VAL A 46 -3.91 -1.74 11.56
C VAL A 46 -2.98 -1.24 12.64
N VAL A 47 -1.69 -1.11 12.33
CA VAL A 47 -0.68 -0.62 13.27
C VAL A 47 -0.32 0.85 13.01
N ILE A 48 -0.49 1.32 11.79
CA ILE A 48 -0.33 2.73 11.42
C ILE A 48 -1.50 3.13 10.52
N ALA A 49 -2.10 4.27 10.85
CA ALA A 49 -3.07 4.96 9.99
C ALA A 49 -2.87 6.45 10.24
N GLY A 50 -2.10 7.13 9.39
CA GLY A 50 -1.72 8.51 9.61
C GLY A 50 -0.93 9.08 8.45
N PHE A 51 -0.20 10.17 8.71
CA PHE A 51 0.56 10.89 7.70
C PHE A 51 2.06 10.76 7.94
N SER A 52 2.79 10.49 6.87
CA SER A 52 4.26 10.51 6.81
C SER A 52 4.69 11.40 5.65
N TYR A 53 5.83 12.08 5.79
CA TYR A 53 6.34 12.95 4.73
C TYR A 53 6.52 12.19 3.41
N SER A 54 7.05 10.98 3.44
CA SER A 54 7.31 10.20 2.23
C SER A 54 6.10 9.38 1.78
N ALA A 55 5.41 8.72 2.71
CA ALA A 55 4.30 7.83 2.39
C ALA A 55 2.96 8.56 2.23
N GLY A 56 2.87 9.83 2.66
CA GLY A 56 1.61 10.56 2.69
C GLY A 56 0.65 9.97 3.72
N ASN A 57 -0.63 10.01 3.44
CA ASN A 57 -1.61 9.30 4.24
C ASN A 57 -1.49 7.81 3.95
N TRP A 58 -1.11 7.02 4.94
CA TRP A 58 -0.81 5.62 4.72
C TRP A 58 -1.37 4.71 5.80
N VAL A 59 -1.53 3.45 5.44
CA VAL A 59 -1.98 2.38 6.32
C VAL A 59 -0.94 1.28 6.34
N VAL A 60 -0.63 0.76 7.52
CA VAL A 60 0.22 -0.42 7.69
C VAL A 60 -0.58 -1.45 8.47
N ILE A 61 -0.67 -2.66 7.93
CA ILE A 61 -1.41 -3.78 8.52
C ILE A 61 -0.42 -4.88 8.90
N ASN A 62 -0.49 -5.32 10.15
CA ASN A 62 0.26 -6.48 10.64
C ASN A 62 -0.64 -7.71 10.55
N HIS A 63 -0.23 -8.70 9.74
CA HIS A 63 -0.98 -9.93 9.52
C HIS A 63 -0.53 -11.08 10.42
N GLY A 64 0.53 -10.86 11.22
CA GLY A 64 1.16 -11.91 12.03
C GLY A 64 2.30 -12.61 11.31
N ASN A 65 3.08 -13.38 12.06
CA ASN A 65 4.22 -14.18 11.54
C ASN A 65 5.24 -13.34 10.75
N GLY A 66 5.40 -12.07 11.10
CA GLY A 66 6.34 -11.16 10.44
C GLY A 66 5.84 -10.57 9.12
N LEU A 67 4.61 -10.86 8.71
CA LEU A 67 4.04 -10.36 7.46
C LEU A 67 3.31 -9.04 7.69
N VAL A 68 3.72 -8.01 6.94
CA VAL A 68 3.17 -6.66 7.01
C VAL A 68 2.88 -6.16 5.61
N THR A 69 1.75 -5.46 5.43
CA THR A 69 1.43 -4.78 4.17
C THR A 69 1.31 -3.28 4.40
N LYS A 70 1.81 -2.50 3.46
CA LYS A 70 1.84 -1.03 3.51
C LYS A 70 1.13 -0.45 2.29
N TYR A 71 0.29 0.53 2.52
CA TYR A 71 -0.59 1.15 1.51
C TYR A 71 -0.40 2.66 1.61
N MET A 72 0.21 3.28 0.59
CA MET A 72 0.70 4.66 0.66
C MET A 72 0.00 5.60 -0.30
N HIS A 73 0.14 6.89 -0.02
CA HIS A 73 -0.28 8.01 -0.87
C HIS A 73 -1.79 8.20 -0.98
N HIS A 74 -2.54 7.79 0.05
CA HIS A 74 -3.99 7.97 0.09
C HIS A 74 -4.41 9.44 0.14
N SER A 75 -5.58 9.75 -0.41
CA SER A 75 -6.24 11.04 -0.20
C SER A 75 -6.97 11.09 1.14
N ALA A 76 -7.53 9.96 1.56
CA ALA A 76 -8.22 9.81 2.84
C ALA A 76 -8.14 8.36 3.31
N LEU A 77 -8.23 8.16 4.63
CA LEU A 77 -8.20 6.86 5.27
C LEU A 77 -9.57 6.51 5.83
N ALA A 78 -9.96 5.23 5.73
CA ALA A 78 -11.23 4.72 6.26
C ALA A 78 -11.05 3.88 7.52
N VAL A 79 -9.82 3.75 8.02
CA VAL A 79 -9.47 2.96 9.20
C VAL A 79 -8.56 3.76 10.11
N ARG A 80 -8.37 3.28 11.34
CA ARG A 80 -7.46 3.90 12.32
C ARG A 80 -6.56 2.84 12.96
N ALA A 81 -5.46 3.30 13.55
CA ALA A 81 -4.53 2.43 14.25
C ALA A 81 -5.24 1.68 15.38
N GLY A 82 -4.92 0.41 15.54
CA GLY A 82 -5.54 -0.49 16.51
C GLY A 82 -6.76 -1.25 16.01
N GLN A 83 -7.30 -0.88 14.85
CA GLN A 83 -8.48 -1.52 14.29
C GLN A 83 -8.10 -2.85 13.63
N TYR A 84 -8.91 -3.88 13.88
CA TYR A 84 -8.82 -5.13 13.13
C TYR A 84 -9.60 -4.98 11.81
N VAL A 85 -9.03 -5.48 10.72
CA VAL A 85 -9.68 -5.47 9.40
C VAL A 85 -9.72 -6.88 8.83
N GLU A 86 -10.79 -7.16 8.08
CA GLU A 86 -10.93 -8.40 7.32
C GLU A 86 -10.26 -8.26 5.95
N LYS A 87 -9.92 -9.38 5.33
CA LYS A 87 -9.48 -9.42 3.94
C LYS A 87 -10.54 -8.78 3.05
N GLY A 88 -10.12 -7.83 2.20
CA GLY A 88 -11.02 -7.13 1.29
C GLY A 88 -11.83 -6.01 1.94
N GLN A 89 -11.59 -5.69 3.20
CA GLN A 89 -12.23 -4.54 3.84
C GLN A 89 -11.64 -3.24 3.31
N GLN A 90 -12.48 -2.25 3.02
CA GLN A 90 -12.00 -0.96 2.53
C GLN A 90 -11.17 -0.25 3.61
N ILE A 91 -10.01 0.27 3.21
CA ILE A 91 -9.09 0.94 4.13
C ILE A 91 -8.84 2.40 3.78
N GLY A 92 -9.17 2.84 2.58
CA GLY A 92 -8.95 4.23 2.19
C GLY A 92 -9.27 4.48 0.73
N TYR A 93 -8.72 5.60 0.23
CA TYR A 93 -8.95 6.08 -1.15
C TYR A 93 -7.64 6.54 -1.74
N VAL A 94 -7.41 6.19 -3.01
CA VAL A 94 -6.22 6.61 -3.76
C VAL A 94 -6.07 8.13 -3.74
N GLY A 95 -4.84 8.59 -3.63
CA GLY A 95 -4.48 9.98 -3.70
C GLY A 95 -3.10 10.16 -4.30
N SER A 96 -2.48 11.30 -3.99
CA SER A 96 -1.11 11.63 -4.41
C SER A 96 -0.37 12.37 -3.30
N THR A 97 -0.67 12.02 -2.04
CA THR A 97 -0.06 12.66 -0.87
C THR A 97 1.33 12.08 -0.59
N GLY A 98 2.15 12.84 0.11
CA GLY A 98 3.53 12.47 0.37
C GLY A 98 4.41 12.65 -0.87
N GLN A 99 5.46 11.84 -0.98
CA GLN A 99 6.37 11.89 -2.14
C GLN A 99 5.78 11.10 -3.30
N SER A 100 4.92 11.76 -4.07
CA SER A 100 4.22 11.17 -5.19
C SER A 100 4.19 12.15 -6.36
N THR A 101 4.37 11.64 -7.58
CA THR A 101 4.34 12.44 -8.81
C THR A 101 2.99 12.38 -9.53
N GLY A 102 2.04 11.62 -9.01
CA GLY A 102 0.71 11.50 -9.59
C GLY A 102 -0.13 10.49 -8.83
N PRO A 103 -1.46 10.45 -9.07
CA PRO A 103 -2.36 9.58 -8.32
C PRO A 103 -2.05 8.10 -8.52
N HIS A 104 -1.73 7.42 -7.41
CA HIS A 104 -1.48 5.99 -7.41
C HIS A 104 -1.53 5.43 -5.99
N LEU A 105 -1.70 4.12 -5.88
CA LEU A 105 -1.46 3.39 -4.64
C LEU A 105 -0.09 2.70 -4.73
N HIS A 106 0.78 2.97 -3.78
CA HIS A 106 1.98 2.17 -3.58
C HIS A 106 1.66 1.07 -2.57
N PHE A 107 1.73 -0.17 -3.02
CA PHE A 107 1.46 -1.35 -2.21
C PHE A 107 2.75 -2.13 -1.99
N GLN A 108 3.14 -2.28 -0.73
CA GLN A 108 4.41 -2.92 -0.36
C GLN A 108 4.13 -4.03 0.64
N VAL A 109 4.74 -5.18 0.42
CA VAL A 109 4.67 -6.33 1.33
C VAL A 109 6.04 -6.57 1.92
N GLU A 110 6.11 -6.73 3.24
CA GLU A 110 7.36 -7.02 3.94
C GLU A 110 7.19 -8.29 4.77
N LEU A 111 8.17 -9.16 4.69
CA LEU A 111 8.28 -10.35 5.51
C LEU A 111 9.53 -10.22 6.37
N ASN A 112 9.36 -10.19 7.71
CA ASN A 112 10.45 -9.97 8.67
C ASN A 112 11.26 -8.71 8.33
N ASN A 113 10.54 -7.61 8.02
CA ASN A 113 11.09 -6.30 7.69
C ASN A 113 11.83 -6.22 6.36
N VAL A 114 11.71 -7.22 5.50
CA VAL A 114 12.34 -7.24 4.17
C VAL A 114 11.24 -7.16 3.11
N PRO A 115 11.31 -6.17 2.18
CA PRO A 115 10.37 -6.11 1.07
C PRO A 115 10.43 -7.36 0.22
N VAL A 116 9.26 -7.91 -0.11
CA VAL A 116 9.12 -9.11 -0.94
C VAL A 116 8.13 -8.83 -2.08
N ASN A 117 8.13 -9.69 -3.08
CA ASN A 117 7.24 -9.52 -4.23
C ASN A 117 5.78 -9.63 -3.80
N PRO A 118 4.98 -8.54 -3.93
CA PRO A 118 3.58 -8.54 -3.51
C PRO A 118 2.71 -9.58 -4.22
N ASP A 119 3.06 -9.99 -5.44
CA ASP A 119 2.28 -10.98 -6.20
C ASP A 119 2.17 -12.32 -5.47
N LEU A 120 3.10 -12.62 -4.58
CA LEU A 120 3.08 -13.86 -3.80
C LEU A 120 2.06 -13.82 -2.65
N TYR A 121 1.47 -12.65 -2.36
CA TYR A 121 0.65 -12.40 -1.17
C TYR A 121 -0.71 -11.76 -1.49
N MET A 122 -1.10 -11.79 -2.75
CA MET A 122 -2.39 -11.23 -3.16
C MET A 122 -3.43 -12.31 -3.46
#